data_31ef08ee87e2241ad1c642c1aaf09123
#
_entry.id   31ef08ee87e2241ad1c642c1aaf09123
#
_cell.length_a   1.000
_cell.length_b   1.000
_cell.length_c   1.000
_cell.angle_alpha   90.00
_cell.angle_beta   90.00
_cell.angle_gamma   90.00
#
_symmetry.space_group_name_H-M   'P 1'
#
loop_
_entity.id
_entity.type
_entity.pdbx_description
1 polymer ?
#
loop_
_entity_poly.entity_id
_entity_poly.type
_entity_poly.pdbx_seq_one_letter_code
_entity_poly.pdbx_strand_id
1 'polypeptide(L)'
;HLSIRRQRQMCIRDRVNAPIMVDDTEYHMTCVSMGNPHAIVFMEGVKNLDIEKIGPKFEHHTCFPNRTNTEFVEILDRKNVFMRVWERGTGESLACGTGCCATAVACVLNGLTDEEITVKLLGGELHIKWDRKENLVYMTGPAKIVFEGEVDPYSI
;
A
#
# COMPACT_ATOMS: atom_id res chain seq x y z
N HIS A 1 -5.56 -15.07 -19.02
CA HIS A 1 -5.11 -13.73 -19.48
C HIS A 1 -6.21 -12.63 -19.44
N LEU A 2 -7.48 -12.98 -19.64
CA LEU A 2 -8.60 -12.02 -19.61
C LEU A 2 -8.97 -11.58 -18.18
N SER A 3 -8.78 -12.42 -17.17
CA SER A 3 -9.07 -12.09 -15.77
C SER A 3 -8.10 -11.05 -15.18
N ILE A 4 -6.81 -11.13 -15.56
CA ILE A 4 -5.79 -10.16 -15.12
C ILE A 4 -6.01 -8.77 -15.74
N ARG A 5 -6.48 -8.70 -17.00
CA ARG A 5 -6.83 -7.42 -17.64
C ARG A 5 -8.09 -6.78 -17.02
N ARG A 6 -9.11 -7.57 -16.66
CA ARG A 6 -10.30 -7.05 -15.97
C ARG A 6 -9.95 -6.54 -14.56
N GLN A 7 -9.10 -7.23 -13.83
CA GLN A 7 -8.64 -6.78 -12.51
C GLN A 7 -7.79 -5.49 -12.60
N ARG A 8 -6.92 -5.36 -13.62
CA ARG A 8 -6.21 -4.09 -13.91
C ARG A 8 -7.17 -2.95 -14.25
N GLN A 9 -8.21 -3.20 -15.05
CA GLN A 9 -9.19 -2.17 -15.42
C GLN A 9 -10.13 -1.80 -14.27
N MET A 10 -10.50 -2.74 -13.40
CA MET A 10 -11.36 -2.46 -12.24
C MET A 10 -10.61 -1.70 -11.12
N CYS A 11 -9.29 -1.92 -10.95
CA CYS A 11 -8.53 -1.25 -9.88
C CYS A 11 -8.07 0.17 -10.25
N ILE A 12 -7.79 0.49 -11.52
CA ILE A 12 -7.05 1.73 -11.86
C ILE A 12 -7.95 2.87 -12.35
N ARG A 13 -9.10 2.61 -12.95
CA ARG A 13 -9.90 3.70 -13.56
C ARG A 13 -11.09 4.18 -12.73
N ASP A 14 -11.61 3.36 -11.81
CA ASP A 14 -12.90 3.63 -11.21
C ASP A 14 -12.90 3.80 -9.68
N ARG A 15 -11.74 3.78 -9.02
CA ARG A 15 -11.67 3.80 -7.56
C ARG A 15 -10.60 4.73 -7.00
N VAL A 16 -10.69 6.01 -7.33
CA VAL A 16 -10.02 7.08 -6.60
C VAL A 16 -11.01 7.65 -5.62
N ASN A 17 -10.69 7.65 -4.33
CA ASN A 17 -11.56 8.11 -3.25
C ASN A 17 -12.96 7.47 -3.26
N ALA A 18 -13.02 6.18 -3.58
CA ALA A 18 -14.27 5.45 -3.69
C ALA A 18 -14.76 4.95 -2.31
N PRO A 19 -16.08 5.01 -2.02
CA PRO A 19 -16.61 4.54 -0.76
C PRO A 19 -16.54 3.00 -0.66
N ILE A 20 -16.30 2.53 0.56
CA ILE A 20 -16.36 1.12 0.94
C ILE A 20 -16.97 1.01 2.34
N MET A 21 -17.95 0.13 2.50
CA MET A 21 -18.57 -0.15 3.79
C MET A 21 -17.85 -1.31 4.46
N VAL A 22 -17.22 -1.05 5.61
CA VAL A 22 -16.60 -2.09 6.42
C VAL A 22 -17.29 -2.11 7.79
N ASP A 23 -17.96 -3.22 8.11
CA ASP A 23 -19.00 -3.27 9.13
C ASP A 23 -20.06 -2.17 8.85
N ASP A 24 -20.41 -1.37 9.84
CA ASP A 24 -21.37 -0.26 9.70
C ASP A 24 -20.69 1.11 9.46
N THR A 25 -19.40 1.10 9.09
CA THR A 25 -18.62 2.33 8.89
C THR A 25 -18.24 2.48 7.41
N GLU A 26 -18.53 3.66 6.87
CA GLU A 26 -18.06 4.03 5.53
C GLU A 26 -16.63 4.55 5.59
N TYR A 27 -15.78 3.97 4.76
CA TYR A 27 -14.42 4.43 4.48
C TYR A 27 -14.30 4.85 3.04
N HIS A 28 -13.26 5.61 2.72
CA HIS A 28 -12.92 5.94 1.35
C HIS A 28 -11.57 5.33 1.00
N MET A 29 -11.47 4.71 -0.17
CA MET A 29 -10.24 4.07 -0.62
C MET A 29 -9.85 4.46 -2.04
N THR A 30 -8.55 4.40 -2.30
CA THR A 30 -7.99 4.49 -3.65
C THR A 30 -7.27 3.20 -3.98
N CYS A 31 -7.67 2.54 -5.08
CA CYS A 31 -7.06 1.28 -5.48
C CYS A 31 -5.93 1.53 -6.48
N VAL A 32 -4.76 0.95 -6.20
CA VAL A 32 -3.57 1.02 -7.05
C VAL A 32 -2.99 -0.38 -7.23
N SER A 33 -2.54 -0.69 -8.45
CA SER A 33 -1.85 -1.96 -8.73
C SER A 33 -0.38 -1.71 -9.04
N MET A 34 0.49 -2.33 -8.26
CA MET A 34 1.94 -2.42 -8.49
C MET A 34 2.33 -3.82 -9.04
N GLY A 35 1.38 -4.52 -9.70
CA GLY A 35 1.48 -5.93 -10.05
C GLY A 35 0.69 -6.81 -9.10
N ASN A 36 0.56 -6.40 -7.86
CA ASN A 36 -0.35 -6.89 -6.83
C ASN A 36 -1.35 -5.79 -6.43
N PRO A 37 -2.53 -6.13 -5.87
CA PRO A 37 -3.57 -5.17 -5.54
C PRO A 37 -3.29 -4.48 -4.21
N HIS A 38 -3.51 -3.16 -4.17
CA HIS A 38 -3.43 -2.32 -2.98
C HIS A 38 -4.69 -1.47 -2.85
N ALA A 39 -5.25 -1.39 -1.65
CA ALA A 39 -6.34 -0.50 -1.27
C ALA A 39 -5.82 0.49 -0.23
N ILE A 40 -5.68 1.74 -0.61
CA ILE A 40 -5.16 2.80 0.23
C ILE A 40 -6.32 3.54 0.88
N VAL A 41 -6.36 3.55 2.20
CA VAL A 41 -7.37 4.19 3.04
C VAL A 41 -6.72 5.33 3.81
N PHE A 42 -7.15 6.57 3.53
CA PHE A 42 -6.67 7.75 4.23
C PHE A 42 -7.48 7.97 5.50
N MET A 43 -6.80 8.10 6.64
CA MET A 43 -7.42 8.33 7.94
C MET A 43 -6.44 8.93 8.95
N GLU A 44 -6.96 9.51 10.01
CA GLU A 44 -6.16 9.97 11.14
C GLU A 44 -5.92 8.86 12.18
N GLY A 45 -4.90 9.02 13.01
CA GLY A 45 -4.63 8.14 14.14
C GLY A 45 -4.13 6.74 13.77
N VAL A 46 -3.56 6.58 12.58
CA VAL A 46 -3.07 5.30 12.04
C VAL A 46 -2.09 4.60 12.98
N LYS A 47 -1.28 5.37 13.72
CA LYS A 47 -0.32 4.81 14.68
C LYS A 47 -0.98 3.94 15.75
N ASN A 48 -2.19 4.31 16.19
CA ASN A 48 -2.92 3.64 17.27
C ASN A 48 -4.07 2.76 16.75
N LEU A 49 -4.14 2.54 15.43
CA LEU A 49 -5.18 1.73 14.80
C LEU A 49 -5.08 0.27 15.26
N ASP A 50 -6.21 -0.32 15.65
CA ASP A 50 -6.33 -1.77 15.87
C ASP A 50 -6.40 -2.48 14.50
N ILE A 51 -5.23 -2.61 13.86
CA ILE A 51 -5.12 -3.13 12.50
C ILE A 51 -5.45 -4.61 12.41
N GLU A 52 -5.20 -5.38 13.47
CA GLU A 52 -5.54 -6.80 13.57
C GLU A 52 -7.06 -7.03 13.52
N LYS A 53 -7.83 -6.06 14.00
CA LYS A 53 -9.29 -6.12 13.98
C LYS A 53 -9.86 -5.68 12.63
N ILE A 54 -9.31 -4.63 12.02
CA ILE A 54 -9.87 -4.01 10.81
C ILE A 54 -9.28 -4.59 9.52
N GLY A 55 -8.00 -4.94 9.50
CA GLY A 55 -7.27 -5.41 8.33
C GLY A 55 -7.91 -6.60 7.63
N PRO A 56 -8.27 -7.69 8.36
CA PRO A 56 -8.94 -8.85 7.77
C PRO A 56 -10.26 -8.51 7.06
N LYS A 57 -10.98 -7.49 7.55
CA LYS A 57 -12.28 -7.09 7.00
C LYS A 57 -12.13 -6.38 5.66
N PHE A 58 -11.05 -5.62 5.47
CA PHE A 58 -10.69 -5.06 4.17
C PHE A 58 -10.15 -6.13 3.24
N GLU A 59 -9.23 -6.98 3.70
CA GLU A 59 -8.63 -8.05 2.90
C GLU A 59 -9.69 -8.96 2.28
N HIS A 60 -10.68 -9.37 3.08
CA HIS A 60 -11.73 -10.29 2.66
C HIS A 60 -13.03 -9.60 2.20
N HIS A 61 -13.01 -8.30 2.02
CA HIS A 61 -14.20 -7.58 1.58
C HIS A 61 -14.68 -8.06 0.21
N THR A 62 -16.00 -8.13 0.01
CA THR A 62 -16.63 -8.69 -1.21
C THR A 62 -16.24 -7.96 -2.50
N CYS A 63 -15.84 -6.70 -2.43
CA CYS A 63 -15.33 -5.97 -3.59
C CYS A 63 -13.92 -6.41 -4.03
N PHE A 64 -13.23 -7.24 -3.23
CA PHE A 64 -11.92 -7.81 -3.53
C PHE A 64 -11.98 -9.35 -3.61
N PRO A 65 -12.51 -9.94 -4.69
CA PRO A 65 -12.72 -11.39 -4.77
C PRO A 65 -11.44 -12.22 -4.66
N ASN A 66 -10.29 -11.62 -4.97
CA ASN A 66 -8.96 -12.24 -4.84
C ASN A 66 -8.17 -11.66 -3.66
N ARG A 67 -8.87 -11.02 -2.70
CA ARG A 67 -8.28 -10.28 -1.58
C ARG A 67 -7.39 -9.12 -2.02
N THR A 68 -6.94 -8.30 -1.09
CA THR A 68 -6.08 -7.12 -1.33
C THR A 68 -5.13 -6.90 -0.17
N ASN A 69 -4.01 -6.23 -0.42
CA ASN A 69 -3.27 -5.55 0.62
C ASN A 69 -4.01 -4.24 0.95
N THR A 70 -4.02 -3.84 2.19
CA THR A 70 -4.65 -2.59 2.62
C THR A 70 -3.64 -1.73 3.37
N GLU A 71 -3.42 -0.54 2.86
CA GLU A 71 -2.58 0.47 3.45
C GLU A 71 -3.44 1.52 4.16
N PHE A 72 -3.29 1.64 5.48
CA PHE A 72 -3.88 2.70 6.29
C PHE A 72 -2.88 3.85 6.39
N VAL A 73 -3.27 5.03 5.90
CA VAL A 73 -2.34 6.14 5.63
C VAL A 73 -2.81 7.40 6.30
N GLU A 74 -1.92 8.00 7.09
CA GLU A 74 -2.07 9.32 7.70
C GLU A 74 -1.18 10.32 6.97
N ILE A 75 -1.79 11.41 6.48
CA ILE A 75 -1.07 12.50 5.82
C ILE A 75 -0.47 13.39 6.90
N LEU A 76 0.84 13.46 7.00
CA LEU A 76 1.53 14.33 7.95
C LEU A 76 1.75 15.73 7.36
N ASP A 77 2.14 15.79 6.11
CA ASP A 77 2.27 17.00 5.30
C ASP A 77 2.36 16.64 3.81
N ARG A 78 2.64 17.62 2.94
CA ARG A 78 2.73 17.37 1.49
C ARG A 78 3.88 16.48 1.04
N LYS A 79 4.85 16.23 1.92
CA LYS A 79 6.06 15.43 1.60
C LYS A 79 6.22 14.21 2.50
N ASN A 80 5.39 14.08 3.53
CA ASN A 80 5.51 13.02 4.50
C ASN A 80 4.17 12.38 4.80
N VAL A 81 4.13 11.06 4.81
CA VAL A 81 2.98 10.27 5.24
C VAL A 81 3.43 9.19 6.22
N PHE A 82 2.53 8.76 7.10
CA PHE A 82 2.75 7.60 7.95
C PHE A 82 1.81 6.49 7.51
N MET A 83 2.33 5.27 7.36
CA MET A 83 1.59 4.12 6.83
C MET A 83 1.75 2.90 7.72
N ARG A 84 0.65 2.17 7.93
CA ARG A 84 0.64 0.78 8.38
C ARG A 84 -0.06 -0.06 7.34
N VAL A 85 0.39 -1.30 7.16
CA VAL A 85 -0.10 -2.18 6.11
C VAL A 85 -0.58 -3.52 6.67
N TRP A 86 -1.74 -3.94 6.19
CA TRP A 86 -2.24 -5.31 6.29
C TRP A 86 -2.00 -6.02 4.98
N GLU A 87 -1.06 -6.95 4.96
CA GLU A 87 -0.70 -7.68 3.74
C GLU A 87 -1.60 -8.90 3.55
N ARG A 88 -2.02 -9.10 2.32
CA ARG A 88 -2.85 -10.21 1.88
C ARG A 88 -2.22 -11.57 2.22
N GLY A 89 -2.87 -12.33 3.11
CA GLY A 89 -2.45 -13.66 3.53
C GLY A 89 -1.33 -13.69 4.58
N THR A 90 -0.82 -12.52 5.00
CA THR A 90 0.28 -12.43 5.97
C THR A 90 -0.13 -11.71 7.26
N GLY A 91 -0.96 -10.68 7.15
CA GLY A 91 -1.30 -9.81 8.27
C GLY A 91 -0.48 -8.53 8.30
N GLU A 92 -0.37 -7.87 9.47
CA GLU A 92 0.45 -6.68 9.59
C GLU A 92 1.92 -6.97 9.37
N SER A 93 2.58 -6.18 8.53
CA SER A 93 4.02 -6.22 8.33
C SER A 93 4.68 -4.87 8.67
N LEU A 94 5.97 -4.91 9.00
CA LEU A 94 6.72 -3.70 9.37
C LEU A 94 7.02 -2.79 8.18
N ALA A 95 7.02 -3.35 6.96
CA ALA A 95 7.27 -2.62 5.72
C ALA A 95 6.75 -3.40 4.52
N CYS A 96 6.19 -2.68 3.54
CA CYS A 96 5.76 -3.21 2.24
C CYS A 96 6.18 -2.24 1.14
N GLY A 97 7.20 -2.60 0.36
CA GLY A 97 7.75 -1.73 -0.68
C GLY A 97 6.73 -1.36 -1.76
N THR A 98 5.97 -2.35 -2.28
CA THR A 98 4.90 -2.10 -3.26
C THR A 98 3.74 -1.31 -2.67
N GLY A 99 3.43 -1.51 -1.38
CA GLY A 99 2.45 -0.71 -0.63
C GLY A 99 2.87 0.75 -0.52
N CYS A 100 4.16 1.03 -0.26
CA CYS A 100 4.68 2.40 -0.24
C CYS A 100 4.57 3.07 -1.62
N CYS A 101 4.90 2.35 -2.70
CA CYS A 101 4.75 2.84 -4.07
C CYS A 101 3.28 3.14 -4.40
N ALA A 102 2.37 2.22 -4.05
CA ALA A 102 0.94 2.39 -4.25
C ALA A 102 0.38 3.58 -3.45
N THR A 103 0.85 3.75 -2.20
CA THR A 103 0.50 4.87 -1.32
C THR A 103 0.90 6.22 -1.94
N ALA A 104 2.14 6.35 -2.43
CA ALA A 104 2.58 7.59 -3.07
C ALA A 104 1.72 7.94 -4.29
N VAL A 105 1.45 6.97 -5.17
CA VAL A 105 0.56 7.16 -6.32
C VAL A 105 -0.84 7.59 -5.88
N ALA A 106 -1.42 6.91 -4.88
CA ALA A 106 -2.75 7.24 -4.36
C ALA A 106 -2.81 8.65 -3.76
N CYS A 107 -1.78 9.06 -3.01
CA CYS A 107 -1.68 10.41 -2.45
C CYS A 107 -1.71 11.48 -3.55
N VAL A 108 -0.92 11.30 -4.60
CA VAL A 108 -0.87 12.23 -5.75
C VAL A 108 -2.20 12.26 -6.51
N LEU A 109 -2.83 11.10 -6.75
CA LEU A 109 -4.12 11.02 -7.42
C LEU A 109 -5.23 11.76 -6.67
N ASN A 110 -5.15 11.81 -5.34
CA ASN A 110 -6.09 12.54 -4.48
C ASN A 110 -5.65 13.99 -4.20
N GLY A 111 -4.52 14.45 -4.75
CA GLY A 111 -4.02 15.83 -4.54
C GLY A 111 -3.51 16.11 -3.13
N LEU A 112 -3.25 15.07 -2.34
CA LEU A 112 -2.89 15.17 -0.92
C LEU A 112 -1.42 15.49 -0.70
N THR A 113 -0.54 15.03 -1.61
CA THR A 113 0.91 15.21 -1.51
C THR A 113 1.54 15.66 -2.82
N ASP A 114 2.84 15.95 -2.78
CA ASP A 114 3.69 16.14 -3.94
C ASP A 114 4.03 14.77 -4.58
N GLU A 115 4.65 14.77 -5.77
CA GLU A 115 5.02 13.56 -6.52
C GLU A 115 6.22 12.81 -5.89
N GLU A 116 6.95 13.45 -4.98
CA GLU A 116 8.08 12.87 -4.26
C GLU A 116 7.83 13.02 -2.76
N ILE A 117 7.73 11.87 -2.06
CA ILE A 117 7.36 11.82 -0.65
C ILE A 117 8.20 10.81 0.13
N THR A 118 8.25 11.02 1.43
CA THR A 118 8.74 10.02 2.40
C THR A 118 7.56 9.29 3.01
N VAL A 119 7.54 7.97 2.86
CA VAL A 119 6.59 7.08 3.52
C VAL A 119 7.25 6.52 4.77
N LYS A 120 6.75 6.91 5.94
CA LYS A 120 7.18 6.42 7.25
C LYS A 120 6.39 5.19 7.63
N LEU A 121 7.08 4.18 8.12
CA LEU A 121 6.56 2.86 8.49
C LEU A 121 7.01 2.48 9.90
N LEU A 122 6.46 1.41 10.45
CA LEU A 122 6.95 0.85 11.71
C LEU A 122 8.41 0.39 11.60
N GLY A 123 8.81 -0.14 10.44
CA GLY A 123 10.16 -0.66 10.19
C GLY A 123 11.18 0.37 9.69
N GLY A 124 10.78 1.64 9.48
CA GLY A 124 11.68 2.68 8.97
C GLY A 124 10.98 3.63 7.99
N GLU A 125 11.72 4.11 7.00
CA GLU A 125 11.16 5.02 5.99
C GLU A 125 11.69 4.70 4.59
N LEU A 126 10.86 4.98 3.58
CA LEU A 126 11.18 4.85 2.17
C LEU A 126 10.88 6.17 1.46
N HIS A 127 11.75 6.56 0.52
CA HIS A 127 11.53 7.69 -0.34
C HIS A 127 10.95 7.22 -1.67
N ILE A 128 9.79 7.75 -2.03
CA ILE A 128 9.07 7.35 -3.24
C ILE A 128 8.87 8.58 -4.12
N LYS A 129 9.17 8.40 -5.40
CA LYS A 129 8.92 9.40 -6.44
C LYS A 129 8.14 8.79 -7.59
N TRP A 130 7.01 9.41 -7.94
CA TRP A 130 6.26 9.03 -9.14
C TRP A 130 6.53 9.99 -10.28
N ASP A 131 7.30 9.53 -11.28
CA ASP A 131 7.42 10.26 -12.53
C ASP A 131 6.17 10.00 -13.38
N ARG A 132 5.28 10.98 -13.44
CA ARG A 132 4.01 10.86 -14.17
C ARG A 132 4.18 10.88 -15.69
N LYS A 133 5.27 11.45 -16.21
CA LYS A 133 5.53 11.52 -17.66
C LYS A 133 5.94 10.15 -18.18
N GLU A 134 6.88 9.53 -17.50
CA GLU A 134 7.38 8.20 -17.83
C GLU A 134 6.49 7.08 -17.24
N ASN A 135 5.57 7.45 -16.36
CA ASN A 135 4.74 6.52 -15.57
C ASN A 135 5.56 5.47 -14.81
N LEU A 136 6.67 5.93 -14.22
CA LEU A 136 7.58 5.12 -13.41
C LEU A 136 7.54 5.56 -11.95
N VAL A 137 7.57 4.57 -11.05
CA VAL A 137 7.69 4.81 -9.61
C VAL A 137 9.10 4.38 -9.17
N TYR A 138 9.84 5.33 -8.61
CA TYR A 138 11.15 5.11 -8.04
C TYR A 138 11.01 4.95 -6.53
N MET A 139 11.64 3.91 -5.99
CA MET A 139 11.70 3.64 -4.55
C MET A 139 13.15 3.61 -4.10
N THR A 140 13.46 4.39 -3.08
CA THR A 140 14.78 4.45 -2.45
C THR A 140 14.65 4.18 -0.96
N GLY A 141 15.49 3.30 -0.43
CA GLY A 141 15.51 2.95 0.98
C GLY A 141 16.89 2.52 1.46
N PRO A 142 17.09 2.38 2.78
CA PRO A 142 18.35 1.92 3.34
C PRO A 142 18.58 0.44 3.03
N ALA A 143 19.83 0.07 2.83
CA ALA A 143 20.26 -1.31 2.73
C ALA A 143 21.43 -1.52 3.70
N LYS A 144 21.31 -2.52 4.58
CA LYS A 144 22.37 -2.90 5.54
C LYS A 144 22.64 -4.38 5.45
N ILE A 145 23.91 -4.76 5.40
CA ILE A 145 24.33 -6.16 5.58
C ILE A 145 24.04 -6.52 7.04
N VAL A 146 23.21 -7.54 7.24
CA VAL A 146 22.82 -8.01 8.58
C VAL A 146 23.73 -9.14 9.02
N PHE A 147 24.08 -10.04 8.08
CA PHE A 147 25.07 -11.11 8.28
C PHE A 147 25.61 -11.55 6.91
N GLU A 148 26.73 -12.25 6.94
CA GLU A 148 27.29 -12.99 5.82
C GLU A 148 27.34 -14.47 6.21
N GLY A 149 27.11 -15.38 5.25
CA GLY A 149 27.12 -16.81 5.50
C GLY A 149 27.36 -17.59 4.22
N GLU A 150 27.73 -18.86 4.40
CA GLU A 150 27.87 -19.82 3.31
C GLU A 150 26.69 -20.81 3.37
N VAL A 151 26.17 -21.20 2.20
CA VAL A 151 25.15 -22.23 2.07
C VAL A 151 25.62 -23.28 1.07
N ASP A 152 25.48 -24.53 1.45
CA ASP A 152 25.67 -25.65 0.51
C ASP A 152 24.39 -25.79 -0.33
N PRO A 153 24.44 -25.49 -1.67
CA PRO A 153 23.27 -25.56 -2.53
C PRO A 153 22.73 -26.99 -2.72
N TYR A 154 23.46 -28.01 -2.30
CA TYR A 154 23.08 -29.42 -2.38
C TYR A 154 22.48 -29.96 -1.08
N SER A 155 22.43 -29.15 -0.02
CA SER A 155 21.90 -29.55 1.30
C SER A 155 20.46 -29.04 1.54
N ILE A 156 19.79 -28.53 0.52
CA ILE A 156 18.41 -28.02 0.56
C ILE A 156 17.46 -29.01 -0.10
#